data_9ba3b8ea5f46762211ced1f871614f61
#
_entry.id   9ba3b8ea5f46762211ced1f871614f61
#
_cell.length_a   1.000
_cell.length_b   1.000
_cell.length_c   1.000
_cell.angle_alpha   90.00
_cell.angle_beta   90.00
_cell.angle_gamma   90.00
#
_symmetry.space_group_name_H-M   'P 1'
#
loop_
_entity.id
_entity.type
_entity.pdbx_description
1 polymer ?
#
loop_
_entity_poly.entity_id
_entity_poly.type
_entity_poly.pdbx_seq_one_letter_code
_entity_poly.pdbx_strand_id
1 'polypeptide(L)'
;MENRKELAIVSCCNTNFVPHLAAMFVSILENSPSAAAVHFYVIDDGLSLSSKKALRQTVSSNSQSATVEFLTADKEVYQNFLVSDHITTTAYLRISLPSLLQKYSYKKVLYLDADTLVLDDIVQLYDTPLVNQTIGAVIDPGQAYALKRLGIHSSDYYFNSGVMIIDIDRWNEKAITQKTIQYLEENGDR
;
A
#
# COMPACT_ATOMS: atom_id res chain seq x y z
N MET A 1 -8.41 2.46 -30.09
CA MET A 1 -7.86 1.44 -29.17
C MET A 1 -7.63 2.18 -27.86
N GLU A 2 -8.41 1.89 -26.83
CA GLU A 2 -8.16 2.41 -25.49
C GLU A 2 -6.78 1.99 -25.08
N ASN A 3 -6.01 2.94 -24.58
CA ASN A 3 -4.64 2.71 -24.13
C ASN A 3 -4.71 2.00 -22.78
N ARG A 4 -4.85 0.66 -22.80
CA ARG A 4 -4.91 -0.15 -21.58
C ARG A 4 -3.64 0.08 -20.76
N LYS A 5 -3.80 0.26 -19.45
CA LYS A 5 -2.70 0.64 -18.55
C LYS A 5 -2.13 -0.53 -17.79
N GLU A 6 -0.84 -0.46 -17.52
CA GLU A 6 -0.18 -1.32 -16.55
C GLU A 6 -0.34 -0.72 -15.16
N LEU A 7 -0.78 -1.52 -14.20
CA LEU A 7 -1.02 -1.10 -12.83
C LEU A 7 0.06 -1.64 -11.90
N ALA A 8 0.64 -0.76 -11.09
CA ALA A 8 1.49 -1.15 -9.98
C ALA A 8 0.70 -1.07 -8.67
N ILE A 9 0.42 -2.23 -8.08
CA ILE A 9 -0.35 -2.35 -6.83
C ILE A 9 0.53 -2.92 -5.74
N VAL A 10 0.58 -2.26 -4.60
CA VAL A 10 1.43 -2.62 -3.47
C VAL A 10 0.58 -2.97 -2.26
N SER A 11 0.99 -3.99 -1.53
CA SER A 11 0.38 -4.38 -0.26
C SER A 11 1.45 -4.85 0.72
N CYS A 12 1.21 -4.70 2.02
CA CYS A 12 2.01 -5.34 3.06
C CYS A 12 1.30 -6.60 3.52
N CYS A 13 2.04 -7.69 3.74
CA CYS A 13 1.44 -8.95 4.13
C CYS A 13 2.32 -9.75 5.09
N ASN A 14 1.74 -10.21 6.18
CA ASN A 14 2.29 -11.27 7.02
C ASN A 14 1.55 -12.59 6.78
N THR A 15 2.00 -13.65 7.43
CA THR A 15 1.47 -15.02 7.23
C THR A 15 -0.04 -15.12 7.50
N ASN A 16 -0.58 -14.36 8.46
CA ASN A 16 -1.99 -14.43 8.82
C ASN A 16 -2.92 -13.85 7.75
N PHE A 17 -2.42 -12.89 6.96
CA PHE A 17 -3.19 -12.19 5.95
C PHE A 17 -3.05 -12.78 4.54
N VAL A 18 -2.33 -13.89 4.36
CA VAL A 18 -2.16 -14.54 3.04
C VAL A 18 -3.48 -14.88 2.35
N PRO A 19 -4.49 -15.47 3.02
CA PRO A 19 -5.78 -15.74 2.38
C PRO A 19 -6.52 -14.47 1.95
N HIS A 20 -6.45 -13.41 2.74
CA HIS A 20 -7.07 -12.11 2.45
C HIS A 20 -6.40 -11.48 1.23
N LEU A 21 -5.06 -11.45 1.21
CA LEU A 21 -4.30 -10.94 0.07
C LEU A 21 -4.60 -11.71 -1.22
N ALA A 22 -4.74 -13.04 -1.14
CA ALA A 22 -5.13 -13.86 -2.29
C ALA A 22 -6.52 -13.47 -2.81
N ALA A 23 -7.50 -13.24 -1.92
CA ALA A 23 -8.85 -12.78 -2.28
C ALA A 23 -8.80 -11.38 -2.91
N MET A 24 -8.00 -10.47 -2.37
CA MET A 24 -7.79 -9.14 -2.96
C MET A 24 -7.25 -9.25 -4.39
N PHE A 25 -6.22 -10.07 -4.62
CA PHE A 25 -5.65 -10.25 -5.97
C PHE A 25 -6.70 -10.74 -6.96
N VAL A 26 -7.46 -11.77 -6.60
CA VAL A 26 -8.53 -12.31 -7.46
C VAL A 26 -9.58 -11.24 -7.73
N SER A 27 -10.02 -10.51 -6.70
CA SER A 27 -11.03 -9.46 -6.88
C SER A 27 -10.59 -8.37 -7.85
N ILE A 28 -9.31 -7.99 -7.83
CA ILE A 28 -8.75 -7.02 -8.79
C ILE A 28 -8.73 -7.60 -10.20
N LEU A 29 -8.24 -8.83 -10.37
CA LEU A 29 -8.10 -9.46 -11.68
C LEU A 29 -9.46 -9.72 -12.35
N GLU A 30 -10.49 -10.06 -11.58
CA GLU A 30 -11.84 -10.29 -12.08
C GLU A 30 -12.60 -8.99 -12.41
N ASN A 31 -12.40 -7.93 -11.61
CA ASN A 31 -13.19 -6.71 -11.73
C ASN A 31 -12.49 -5.57 -12.48
N SER A 32 -11.28 -5.77 -13.02
CA SER A 32 -10.52 -4.71 -13.70
C SER A 32 -10.21 -5.04 -15.16
N PRO A 33 -11.23 -5.16 -16.02
CA PRO A 33 -11.07 -5.54 -17.44
C PRO A 33 -10.32 -4.48 -18.28
N SER A 34 -10.25 -3.23 -17.79
CA SER A 34 -9.56 -2.14 -18.46
C SER A 34 -8.04 -2.16 -18.23
N ALA A 35 -7.53 -2.97 -17.29
CA ALA A 35 -6.11 -3.13 -17.08
C ALA A 35 -5.46 -3.93 -18.24
N ALA A 36 -4.29 -3.48 -18.71
CA ALA A 36 -3.46 -4.23 -19.66
C ALA A 36 -2.66 -5.31 -18.93
N ALA A 37 -2.08 -4.94 -17.80
CA ALA A 37 -1.35 -5.81 -16.90
C ALA A 37 -1.46 -5.30 -15.46
N VAL A 38 -1.34 -6.20 -14.49
CA VAL A 38 -1.30 -5.85 -13.06
C VAL A 38 -0.04 -6.42 -12.44
N HIS A 39 0.79 -5.53 -11.91
CA HIS A 39 2.02 -5.89 -11.19
C HIS A 39 1.78 -5.73 -9.69
N PHE A 40 1.64 -6.85 -9.00
CA PHE A 40 1.51 -6.89 -7.55
C PHE A 40 2.89 -6.89 -6.90
N TYR A 41 3.10 -5.99 -5.95
CA TYR A 41 4.28 -5.91 -5.10
C TYR A 41 3.87 -6.16 -3.66
N VAL A 42 4.41 -7.20 -3.05
CA VAL A 42 4.10 -7.57 -1.67
C VAL A 42 5.29 -7.26 -0.79
N ILE A 43 5.15 -6.29 0.11
CA ILE A 43 6.14 -6.05 1.16
C ILE A 43 6.01 -7.20 2.17
N ASP A 44 7.05 -8.04 2.20
CA ASP A 44 7.06 -9.32 2.89
C ASP A 44 7.34 -9.14 4.39
N ASP A 45 6.34 -9.41 5.21
CA ASP A 45 6.48 -9.45 6.65
C ASP A 45 6.51 -10.90 7.20
N GLY A 46 7.49 -11.67 6.74
CA GLY A 46 7.74 -13.02 7.23
C GLY A 46 6.94 -14.12 6.53
N LEU A 47 6.63 -13.94 5.24
CA LEU A 47 5.95 -14.95 4.43
C LEU A 47 6.82 -16.19 4.21
N SER A 48 6.23 -17.36 4.41
CA SER A 48 6.87 -18.63 4.09
C SER A 48 7.03 -18.83 2.56
N LEU A 49 7.95 -19.69 2.14
CA LEU A 49 8.10 -20.06 0.73
C LEU A 49 6.80 -20.67 0.17
N SER A 50 6.08 -21.44 0.98
CA SER A 50 4.78 -22.04 0.58
C SER A 50 3.73 -20.96 0.37
N SER A 51 3.64 -19.95 1.25
CA SER A 51 2.74 -18.82 1.09
C SER A 51 3.04 -18.01 -0.17
N LYS A 52 4.31 -17.71 -0.43
CA LYS A 52 4.73 -17.01 -1.65
C LYS A 52 4.39 -17.81 -2.92
N LYS A 53 4.59 -19.15 -2.87
CA LYS A 53 4.21 -20.04 -3.99
C LYS A 53 2.70 -20.02 -4.21
N ALA A 54 1.90 -20.10 -3.16
CA ALA A 54 0.44 -20.06 -3.25
C ALA A 54 -0.05 -18.75 -3.86
N LEU A 55 0.46 -17.59 -3.41
CA LEU A 55 0.11 -16.28 -3.98
C LEU A 55 0.48 -16.17 -5.47
N ARG A 56 1.68 -16.64 -5.87
CA ARG A 56 2.07 -16.69 -7.29
C ARG A 56 1.13 -17.56 -8.11
N GLN A 57 0.76 -18.73 -7.58
CA GLN A 57 -0.18 -19.63 -8.24
C GLN A 57 -1.57 -19.00 -8.37
N THR A 58 -2.07 -18.33 -7.33
CA THR A 58 -3.33 -17.59 -7.39
C THR A 58 -3.31 -16.58 -8.55
N VAL A 59 -2.26 -15.76 -8.65
CA VAL A 59 -2.16 -14.75 -9.73
C VAL A 59 -2.09 -15.43 -11.09
N SER A 60 -1.19 -16.40 -11.28
CA SER A 60 -1.00 -17.06 -12.58
C SER A 60 -2.19 -17.89 -13.05
N SER A 61 -3.02 -18.37 -12.13
CA SER A 61 -4.25 -19.11 -12.47
C SER A 61 -5.39 -18.19 -12.91
N ASN A 62 -5.35 -16.91 -12.54
CA ASN A 62 -6.41 -15.94 -12.83
C ASN A 62 -6.04 -14.95 -13.95
N SER A 63 -4.75 -14.79 -14.26
CA SER A 63 -4.31 -13.89 -15.33
C SER A 63 -2.94 -14.29 -15.88
N GLN A 64 -2.78 -14.18 -17.20
CA GLN A 64 -1.48 -14.36 -17.88
C GLN A 64 -0.66 -13.06 -17.95
N SER A 65 -1.29 -11.92 -17.79
CA SER A 65 -0.66 -10.60 -17.83
C SER A 65 -0.38 -10.01 -16.44
N ALA A 66 -0.69 -10.74 -15.38
CA ALA A 66 -0.41 -10.30 -14.01
C ALA A 66 0.84 -10.98 -13.44
N THR A 67 1.56 -10.23 -12.60
CA THR A 67 2.75 -10.73 -11.90
C THR A 67 2.68 -10.42 -10.42
N VAL A 68 3.42 -11.20 -9.59
CA VAL A 68 3.61 -10.89 -8.18
C VAL A 68 5.09 -10.98 -7.80
N GLU A 69 5.60 -9.92 -7.19
CA GLU A 69 6.93 -9.84 -6.63
C GLU A 69 6.88 -9.59 -5.12
N PHE A 70 7.86 -10.15 -4.40
CA PHE A 70 7.99 -9.97 -2.95
C PHE A 70 9.17 -9.07 -2.66
N LEU A 71 8.91 -8.00 -1.91
CA LEU A 71 9.89 -6.99 -1.55
C LEU A 71 10.27 -7.16 -0.08
N THR A 72 11.56 -7.10 0.21
CA THR A 72 12.06 -7.15 1.59
C THR A 72 12.34 -5.76 2.09
N ALA A 73 11.63 -5.32 3.14
CA ALA A 73 11.90 -4.09 3.84
C ALA A 73 12.89 -4.32 4.99
N ASP A 74 13.68 -3.31 5.30
CA ASP A 74 14.49 -3.29 6.51
C ASP A 74 13.56 -3.09 7.72
N LYS A 75 13.35 -4.17 8.49
CA LYS A 75 12.46 -4.16 9.65
C LYS A 75 13.12 -3.55 10.88
N GLU A 76 14.45 -3.50 10.94
CA GLU A 76 15.17 -2.97 12.08
C GLU A 76 14.82 -1.50 12.33
N VAL A 77 14.53 -0.76 11.27
CA VAL A 77 14.09 0.64 11.33
C VAL A 77 12.80 0.81 12.15
N TYR A 78 11.93 -0.20 12.16
CA TYR A 78 10.57 -0.12 12.74
C TYR A 78 10.40 -0.91 14.04
N GLN A 79 11.43 -1.63 14.50
CA GLN A 79 11.32 -2.56 15.64
C GLN A 79 11.01 -1.90 16.98
N ASN A 80 11.38 -0.62 17.14
CA ASN A 80 11.20 0.14 18.37
C ASN A 80 9.92 1.00 18.38
N PHE A 81 9.14 0.98 17.31
CA PHE A 81 7.92 1.77 17.25
C PHE A 81 6.76 1.08 17.97
N LEU A 82 5.84 1.89 18.48
CA LEU A 82 4.70 1.42 19.26
C LEU A 82 3.83 0.46 18.42
N VAL A 83 3.64 -0.75 18.94
CA VAL A 83 2.69 -1.74 18.40
C VAL A 83 1.49 -1.78 19.32
N SER A 84 0.28 -1.68 18.75
CA SER A 84 -0.99 -1.77 19.47
C SER A 84 -1.90 -2.78 18.80
N ASP A 85 -3.10 -3.02 19.37
CA ASP A 85 -4.09 -3.93 18.76
C ASP A 85 -4.46 -3.57 17.31
N HIS A 86 -4.29 -2.30 16.94
CA HIS A 86 -4.63 -1.76 15.61
C HIS A 86 -3.43 -1.39 14.74
N ILE A 87 -2.22 -1.31 15.31
CA ILE A 87 -1.00 -0.91 14.59
C ILE A 87 0.05 -2.01 14.79
N THR A 88 0.29 -2.77 13.74
CA THR A 88 1.32 -3.82 13.71
C THR A 88 2.59 -3.32 13.04
N THR A 89 3.70 -4.01 13.24
CA THR A 89 4.95 -3.75 12.50
C THR A 89 4.70 -3.77 10.99
N THR A 90 3.84 -4.67 10.50
CA THR A 90 3.43 -4.74 9.09
C THR A 90 2.89 -3.40 8.59
N ALA A 91 2.15 -2.65 9.42
CA ALA A 91 1.60 -1.35 9.04
C ALA A 91 2.69 -0.30 8.79
N TYR A 92 3.79 -0.34 9.53
CA TYR A 92 4.91 0.59 9.34
C TYR A 92 5.71 0.31 8.06
N LEU A 93 5.73 -0.94 7.58
CA LEU A 93 6.51 -1.31 6.39
C LEU A 93 6.08 -0.55 5.13
N ARG A 94 4.82 -0.06 5.07
CA ARG A 94 4.33 0.78 3.96
C ARG A 94 5.11 2.10 3.82
N ILE A 95 5.74 2.59 4.88
CA ILE A 95 6.56 3.80 4.86
C ILE A 95 7.80 3.63 3.97
N SER A 96 8.33 2.39 3.87
CA SER A 96 9.45 2.04 3.00
C SER A 96 9.09 1.89 1.52
N LEU A 97 7.81 1.90 1.16
CA LEU A 97 7.30 1.58 -0.17
C LEU A 97 8.07 2.31 -1.30
N PRO A 98 8.26 3.65 -1.27
CA PRO A 98 8.91 4.32 -2.38
C PRO A 98 10.38 3.89 -2.60
N SER A 99 11.13 3.65 -1.53
CA SER A 99 12.51 3.16 -1.63
C SER A 99 12.58 1.74 -2.21
N LEU A 100 11.64 0.88 -1.83
CA LEU A 100 11.57 -0.50 -2.34
C LEU A 100 11.21 -0.57 -3.82
N LEU A 101 10.48 0.43 -4.32
CA LEU A 101 10.03 0.49 -5.71
C LEU A 101 10.95 1.31 -6.63
N GLN A 102 11.99 1.93 -6.11
CA GLN A 102 12.89 2.81 -6.88
C GLN A 102 13.45 2.15 -8.15
N LYS A 103 13.76 0.85 -8.09
CA LYS A 103 14.30 0.09 -9.22
C LYS A 103 13.30 -0.14 -10.37
N TYR A 104 12.00 0.06 -10.16
CA TYR A 104 10.95 -0.22 -11.15
C TYR A 104 10.49 1.02 -11.93
N SER A 105 10.99 2.19 -11.60
CA SER A 105 10.70 3.46 -12.29
C SER A 105 9.21 3.86 -12.33
N TYR A 106 8.40 3.38 -11.42
CA TYR A 106 7.00 3.82 -11.31
C TYR A 106 6.93 5.25 -10.75
N LYS A 107 6.15 6.09 -11.42
CA LYS A 107 5.83 7.44 -10.92
C LYS A 107 4.68 7.42 -9.93
N LYS A 108 3.75 6.49 -10.12
CA LYS A 108 2.54 6.35 -9.31
C LYS A 108 2.28 4.88 -9.01
N VAL A 109 1.85 4.60 -7.79
CA VAL A 109 1.40 3.28 -7.35
C VAL A 109 0.12 3.38 -6.55
N LEU A 110 -0.64 2.28 -6.52
CA LEU A 110 -1.78 2.12 -5.63
C LEU A 110 -1.40 1.19 -4.49
N TYR A 111 -1.49 1.69 -3.26
CA TYR A 111 -1.36 0.87 -2.07
C TYR A 111 -2.75 0.40 -1.61
N LEU A 112 -2.86 -0.89 -1.29
CA LEU A 112 -4.06 -1.52 -0.73
C LEU A 112 -3.67 -2.37 0.47
N ASP A 113 -4.40 -2.25 1.58
CA ASP A 113 -4.29 -3.20 2.67
C ASP A 113 -4.75 -4.60 2.21
N ALA A 114 -4.11 -5.65 2.75
CA ALA A 114 -4.29 -7.03 2.28
C ALA A 114 -5.73 -7.58 2.43
N ASP A 115 -6.56 -6.96 3.28
CA ASP A 115 -7.95 -7.33 3.56
C ASP A 115 -8.98 -6.50 2.76
N THR A 116 -8.53 -5.83 1.71
CA THR A 116 -9.39 -5.05 0.80
C THR A 116 -10.03 -5.97 -0.25
N LEU A 117 -11.27 -5.69 -0.67
CA LEU A 117 -11.91 -6.30 -1.83
C LEU A 117 -12.25 -5.22 -2.86
N VAL A 118 -11.91 -5.47 -4.10
CA VAL A 118 -12.18 -4.59 -5.23
C VAL A 118 -13.44 -5.08 -5.95
N LEU A 119 -14.47 -4.24 -6.02
CA LEU A 119 -15.79 -4.59 -6.54
C LEU A 119 -16.08 -3.95 -7.90
N ASP A 120 -15.20 -3.08 -8.40
CA ASP A 120 -15.35 -2.38 -9.68
C ASP A 120 -13.96 -2.17 -10.30
N ASP A 121 -13.90 -1.61 -11.52
CA ASP A 121 -12.65 -1.42 -12.25
C ASP A 121 -11.70 -0.46 -11.54
N ILE A 122 -10.64 -1.00 -10.97
CA ILE A 122 -9.66 -0.25 -10.18
C ILE A 122 -8.82 0.74 -11.00
N VAL A 123 -8.84 0.61 -12.34
CA VAL A 123 -8.19 1.57 -13.24
C VAL A 123 -8.76 2.97 -13.03
N GLN A 124 -10.05 3.10 -12.73
CA GLN A 124 -10.68 4.39 -12.45
C GLN A 124 -10.06 5.07 -11.23
N LEU A 125 -9.82 4.31 -10.16
CA LEU A 125 -9.13 4.81 -8.98
C LEU A 125 -7.67 5.13 -9.29
N TYR A 126 -6.96 4.21 -9.96
CA TYR A 126 -5.56 4.39 -10.32
C TYR A 126 -5.33 5.63 -11.19
N ASP A 127 -6.31 6.00 -12.03
CA ASP A 127 -6.25 7.15 -12.93
C ASP A 127 -6.55 8.48 -12.26
N THR A 128 -7.02 8.47 -11.02
CA THR A 128 -7.25 9.72 -10.26
C THR A 128 -6.01 10.61 -10.29
N PRO A 129 -6.13 11.86 -10.77
CA PRO A 129 -4.99 12.75 -10.88
C PRO A 129 -4.53 13.25 -9.50
N LEU A 130 -3.23 13.21 -9.27
CA LEU A 130 -2.59 13.83 -8.11
C LEU A 130 -1.99 15.18 -8.55
N VAL A 131 -2.83 16.23 -8.57
CA VAL A 131 -2.37 17.57 -8.96
C VAL A 131 -1.69 18.22 -7.75
N ASN A 132 -0.36 18.20 -7.71
CA ASN A 132 0.47 18.71 -6.61
C ASN A 132 0.36 17.95 -5.25
N GLN A 133 -0.45 16.90 -5.14
CA GLN A 133 -0.52 16.05 -3.97
C GLN A 133 0.50 14.90 -4.06
N THR A 134 1.02 14.50 -2.91
CA THR A 134 1.90 13.32 -2.78
C THR A 134 1.08 12.05 -2.62
N ILE A 135 -0.07 12.15 -1.95
CA ILE A 135 -0.98 11.05 -1.64
C ILE A 135 -2.40 11.46 -2.00
N GLY A 136 -3.17 10.53 -2.55
CA GLY A 136 -4.62 10.55 -2.60
C GLY A 136 -5.16 9.45 -1.70
N ALA A 137 -6.05 9.79 -0.78
CA ALA A 137 -6.66 8.85 0.17
C ALA A 137 -8.05 9.32 0.57
N VAL A 138 -8.82 8.46 1.24
CA VAL A 138 -10.15 8.80 1.75
C VAL A 138 -10.03 9.32 3.18
N ILE A 139 -10.81 10.34 3.51
CA ILE A 139 -10.91 10.86 4.88
C ILE A 139 -11.41 9.72 5.80
N ASP A 140 -10.74 9.51 6.92
CA ASP A 140 -11.15 8.51 7.91
C ASP A 140 -12.45 8.98 8.60
N PRO A 141 -13.48 8.13 8.69
CA PRO A 141 -14.72 8.48 9.41
C PRO A 141 -14.51 8.83 10.88
N GLY A 142 -13.45 8.28 11.51
CA GLY A 142 -13.05 8.57 12.89
C GLY A 142 -12.16 9.80 13.06
N GLN A 143 -11.95 10.60 12.02
CA GLN A 143 -10.97 11.70 12.00
C GLN A 143 -11.08 12.66 13.19
N ALA A 144 -12.29 13.01 13.63
CA ALA A 144 -12.48 13.96 14.73
C ALA A 144 -11.79 13.48 16.03
N TYR A 145 -11.88 12.19 16.33
CA TYR A 145 -11.20 11.59 17.48
C TYR A 145 -9.68 11.54 17.28
N ALA A 146 -9.23 11.14 16.09
CA ALA A 146 -7.82 11.03 15.77
C ALA A 146 -7.12 12.41 15.80
N LEU A 147 -7.71 13.43 15.18
CA LEU A 147 -7.20 14.81 15.19
C LEU A 147 -7.04 15.33 16.63
N LYS A 148 -8.06 15.14 17.47
CA LYS A 148 -8.01 15.55 18.87
C LYS A 148 -6.90 14.82 19.65
N ARG A 149 -6.78 13.50 19.49
CA ARG A 149 -5.76 12.68 20.17
C ARG A 149 -4.34 13.07 19.77
N LEU A 150 -4.13 13.37 18.49
CA LEU A 150 -2.84 13.74 17.93
C LEU A 150 -2.49 15.23 18.08
N GLY A 151 -3.40 16.06 18.62
CA GLY A 151 -3.21 17.50 18.73
C GLY A 151 -3.13 18.22 17.38
N ILE A 152 -3.74 17.63 16.35
CA ILE A 152 -3.78 18.21 15.00
C ILE A 152 -4.95 19.18 14.92
N HIS A 153 -4.77 20.32 14.23
CA HIS A 153 -5.80 21.34 14.11
C HIS A 153 -7.02 20.84 13.32
N SER A 154 -8.22 21.30 13.69
CA SER A 154 -9.48 20.87 13.09
C SER A 154 -9.64 21.24 11.60
N SER A 155 -8.77 22.10 11.05
CA SER A 155 -8.71 22.43 9.62
C SER A 155 -7.98 21.38 8.79
N ASP A 156 -7.24 20.47 9.44
CA ASP A 156 -6.48 19.43 8.78
C ASP A 156 -7.34 18.15 8.62
N TYR A 157 -6.87 17.24 7.80
CA TYR A 157 -7.55 15.99 7.54
C TYR A 157 -6.76 14.81 8.09
N TYR A 158 -7.47 13.87 8.68
CA TYR A 158 -6.95 12.56 9.00
C TYR A 158 -7.52 11.55 8.00
N PHE A 159 -6.68 10.78 7.34
CA PHE A 159 -7.09 9.88 6.27
C PHE A 159 -6.90 8.40 6.66
N ASN A 160 -7.70 7.55 6.05
CA ASN A 160 -7.50 6.11 6.11
C ASN A 160 -6.34 5.71 5.19
N SER A 161 -5.32 5.07 5.74
CA SER A 161 -4.11 4.68 5.01
C SER A 161 -4.18 3.30 4.35
N GLY A 162 -5.31 2.61 4.44
CA GLY A 162 -5.52 1.29 3.84
C GLY A 162 -5.72 1.30 2.33
N VAL A 163 -6.11 2.46 1.75
CA VAL A 163 -6.22 2.67 0.31
C VAL A 163 -5.57 4.01 -0.02
N MET A 164 -4.47 3.99 -0.77
CA MET A 164 -3.73 5.21 -1.12
C MET A 164 -3.21 5.16 -2.55
N ILE A 165 -3.41 6.25 -3.29
CA ILE A 165 -2.64 6.52 -4.51
C ILE A 165 -1.42 7.33 -4.09
N ILE A 166 -0.22 6.92 -4.51
CA ILE A 166 1.04 7.52 -4.08
C ILE A 166 1.83 7.97 -5.30
N ASP A 167 2.21 9.25 -5.33
CA ASP A 167 3.20 9.81 -6.26
C ASP A 167 4.60 9.56 -5.67
N ILE A 168 5.34 8.63 -6.28
CA ILE A 168 6.66 8.18 -5.79
C ILE A 168 7.70 9.29 -5.88
N ASP A 169 7.69 10.05 -6.98
CA ASP A 169 8.67 11.11 -7.20
C ASP A 169 8.52 12.20 -6.12
N ARG A 170 7.28 12.64 -5.86
CA ARG A 170 6.99 13.63 -4.83
C ARG A 170 7.22 13.13 -3.41
N TRP A 171 6.93 11.86 -3.16
CA TRP A 171 7.24 11.26 -1.86
C TRP A 171 8.73 11.34 -1.55
N ASN A 172 9.57 10.99 -2.54
CA ASN A 172 11.02 11.06 -2.41
C ASN A 172 11.53 12.50 -2.33
N GLU A 173 11.04 13.41 -3.20
CA GLU A 173 11.39 14.82 -3.20
C GLU A 173 11.11 15.49 -1.84
N LYS A 174 9.99 15.17 -1.23
CA LYS A 174 9.59 15.70 0.08
C LYS A 174 10.19 14.96 1.26
N ALA A 175 10.97 13.92 1.02
CA ALA A 175 11.59 13.06 2.05
C ALA A 175 10.55 12.52 3.07
N ILE A 176 9.39 12.06 2.60
CA ILE A 176 8.28 11.66 3.48
C ILE A 176 8.70 10.50 4.40
N THR A 177 9.37 9.46 3.86
CA THR A 177 9.85 8.33 4.68
C THR A 177 10.69 8.82 5.85
N GLN A 178 11.71 9.66 5.60
CA GLN A 178 12.62 10.16 6.62
C GLN A 178 11.89 11.00 7.68
N LYS A 179 11.02 11.90 7.23
CA LYS A 179 10.20 12.74 8.14
C LYS A 179 9.26 11.92 9.00
N THR A 180 8.66 10.86 8.42
CA THR A 180 7.76 9.99 9.17
C THR A 180 8.51 9.18 10.22
N ILE A 181 9.68 8.63 9.87
CA ILE A 181 10.53 7.90 10.81
C ILE A 181 10.97 8.84 11.96
N GLN A 182 11.48 10.02 11.62
CA GLN A 182 11.88 11.01 12.63
C GLN A 182 10.71 11.37 13.55
N TYR A 183 9.52 11.61 13.00
CA TYR A 183 8.32 11.92 13.80
C TYR A 183 7.97 10.77 14.77
N LEU A 184 8.06 9.52 14.30
CA LEU A 184 7.80 8.35 15.13
C LEU A 184 8.85 8.18 16.24
N GLU A 185 10.13 8.46 15.97
CA GLU A 185 11.19 8.43 16.96
C GLU A 185 10.98 9.50 18.05
N GLU A 186 10.53 10.70 17.67
CA GLU A 186 10.31 11.82 18.59
C GLU A 186 8.99 11.71 19.38
N ASN A 187 7.99 10.97 18.87
CA ASN A 187 6.61 10.94 19.39
C ASN A 187 6.06 9.52 19.63
N GLY A 188 6.89 8.49 19.54
CA GLY A 188 6.46 7.09 19.54
C GLY A 188 5.73 6.59 20.81
N ASP A 189 5.71 7.40 21.86
CA ASP A 189 5.04 7.11 23.14
C ASP A 189 3.61 7.70 23.24
N ARG A 190 3.04 8.24 22.16
CA ARG A 190 1.76 8.96 22.15
C ARG A 190 0.65 8.26 21.41
#